data_7a330d1d85e750a6fa32742e03811e5a
#
_entry.id   7a330d1d85e750a6fa32742e03811e5a
#
_cell.length_a   1.000
_cell.length_b   1.000
_cell.length_c   1.000
_cell.angle_alpha   90.00
_cell.angle_beta   90.00
_cell.angle_gamma   90.00
#
_symmetry.space_group_name_H-M   'P 1'
#
loop_
_entity.id
_entity.type
_entity.pdbx_description
1 polymer ?
#
loop_
_entity_poly.entity_id
_entity_poly.type
_entity_poly.pdbx_seq_one_letter_code
_entity_poly.pdbx_strand_id
1 'polypeptide(L)'
;MQERGLSTLLVTEPKNIRYLCGFSGSSGWLLVAPEQHLVITDGRYWEQVARECPGAELFKFVALEHASLPGGLVEVLKQKALDKLGLETNGIALTNYRALTQALEKSEVAVQEVEGLVHALRECKDPQEIALMRRAAEIADQALGRALQEFQPGQKEVELKALIEFHILGLGGSAAAFPTIVASGPNGSYPHAGASDRVVERNELITIDFGAVYRGYCSDMTRTIWYGRLSDRHREVLGATRQAQRLALEGVRAGVATSSLDKIARDCLERAGLAQYFLHSLGHGVGLDVHEAPSLRLTSDDILKVGQVVTIEPGVYIQGETGCRVEDTVVVTEGRPDVLNRYPKQALDADTPPGLEP
;
A
#
# COMPACT_ATOMS: atom_id res chain seq x y z
N MET A 1 -1.24 17.96 16.98
CA MET A 1 -1.58 19.39 16.79
C MET A 1 -1.08 20.24 17.95
N GLN A 2 -1.49 19.98 19.19
CA GLN A 2 -1.12 20.81 20.36
C GLN A 2 0.39 20.98 20.55
N GLU A 3 1.17 19.91 20.43
CA GLU A 3 2.64 19.95 20.54
C GLU A 3 3.33 20.83 19.49
N ARG A 4 2.65 21.08 18.35
CA ARG A 4 3.11 21.98 17.28
C ARG A 4 2.47 23.36 17.34
N GLY A 5 1.71 23.67 18.40
CA GLY A 5 1.02 24.94 18.57
C GLY A 5 -0.04 25.22 17.51
N LEU A 6 -0.66 24.17 16.96
CA LEU A 6 -1.71 24.25 15.95
C LEU A 6 -3.10 24.16 16.61
N SER A 7 -3.93 25.14 16.35
CA SER A 7 -5.36 25.12 16.73
C SER A 7 -6.23 24.48 15.65
N THR A 8 -5.83 24.57 14.38
CA THR A 8 -6.56 23.99 13.25
C THR A 8 -5.60 23.35 12.26
N LEU A 9 -6.09 22.32 11.54
CA LEU A 9 -5.34 21.63 10.49
C LEU A 9 -6.25 21.42 9.26
N LEU A 10 -5.80 21.88 8.11
CA LEU A 10 -6.42 21.55 6.84
C LEU A 10 -5.76 20.28 6.27
N VAL A 11 -6.57 19.27 6.05
CA VAL A 11 -6.20 18.01 5.42
C VAL A 11 -6.84 17.93 4.04
N THR A 12 -6.02 17.71 3.01
CA THR A 12 -6.47 17.70 1.61
C THR A 12 -6.27 16.36 0.93
N GLU A 13 -5.45 15.47 1.48
CA GLU A 13 -5.22 14.13 0.96
C GLU A 13 -6.42 13.21 1.24
N PRO A 14 -7.04 12.60 0.21
CA PRO A 14 -8.26 11.80 0.39
C PRO A 14 -8.10 10.64 1.39
N LYS A 15 -6.95 9.99 1.44
CA LYS A 15 -6.70 8.88 2.37
C LYS A 15 -6.56 9.35 3.80
N ASN A 16 -5.95 10.51 4.02
CA ASN A 16 -5.88 11.15 5.33
C ASN A 16 -7.26 11.62 5.81
N ILE A 17 -8.08 12.19 4.91
CA ILE A 17 -9.47 12.55 5.22
C ILE A 17 -10.27 11.30 5.62
N ARG A 18 -10.14 10.23 4.82
CA ARG A 18 -10.79 8.95 5.14
C ARG A 18 -10.36 8.39 6.49
N TYR A 19 -9.07 8.43 6.80
CA TYR A 19 -8.53 7.98 8.08
C TYR A 19 -9.13 8.73 9.26
N LEU A 20 -9.23 10.07 9.15
CA LEU A 20 -9.66 10.93 10.24
C LEU A 20 -11.17 10.97 10.45
N CYS A 21 -11.98 10.88 9.39
CA CYS A 21 -13.44 11.05 9.51
C CYS A 21 -14.27 10.01 8.74
N GLY A 22 -13.64 9.09 8.00
CA GLY A 22 -14.35 8.05 7.24
C GLY A 22 -14.79 8.47 5.84
N PHE A 23 -14.68 9.74 5.45
CA PHE A 23 -15.12 10.22 4.14
C PHE A 23 -14.33 9.56 3.00
N SER A 24 -15.05 8.88 2.11
CA SER A 24 -14.47 8.13 0.99
C SER A 24 -14.66 8.81 -0.38
N GLY A 25 -15.18 10.04 -0.42
CA GLY A 25 -15.39 10.80 -1.64
C GLY A 25 -14.06 11.25 -2.27
N SER A 26 -14.05 11.41 -3.60
CA SER A 26 -12.84 11.79 -4.35
C SER A 26 -12.57 13.29 -4.38
N SER A 27 -13.44 14.14 -3.82
CA SER A 27 -13.29 15.59 -3.81
C SER A 27 -13.83 16.18 -2.50
N GLY A 28 -12.97 16.80 -1.74
CA GLY A 28 -13.31 17.46 -0.48
C GLY A 28 -12.06 17.77 0.32
N TRP A 29 -12.19 18.63 1.32
CA TRP A 29 -11.17 18.96 2.29
C TRP A 29 -11.72 18.78 3.69
N LEU A 30 -10.88 18.43 4.63
CA LEU A 30 -11.24 18.30 6.04
C LEU A 30 -10.50 19.37 6.84
N LEU A 31 -11.26 20.23 7.52
CA LEU A 31 -10.73 21.14 8.53
C LEU A 31 -10.89 20.47 9.90
N VAL A 32 -9.79 20.15 10.54
CA VAL A 32 -9.72 19.60 11.90
C VAL A 32 -9.52 20.74 12.88
N ALA A 33 -10.43 20.89 13.84
CA ALA A 33 -10.33 21.81 14.97
C ALA A 33 -10.58 21.06 16.29
N PRO A 34 -10.21 21.62 17.48
CA PRO A 34 -10.22 20.90 18.74
C PRO A 34 -11.57 20.26 19.13
N GLU A 35 -12.67 20.93 18.83
CA GLU A 35 -14.02 20.49 19.22
C GLU A 35 -14.86 20.04 18.02
N GLN A 36 -14.37 20.25 16.79
CA GLN A 36 -15.21 20.07 15.61
C GLN A 36 -14.40 19.73 14.37
N HIS A 37 -14.86 18.77 13.60
CA HIS A 37 -14.35 18.45 12.27
C HIS A 37 -15.35 18.94 11.24
N LEU A 38 -14.84 19.60 10.17
CA LEU A 38 -15.66 20.15 9.11
C LEU A 38 -15.20 19.59 7.77
N VAL A 39 -16.10 18.88 7.07
CA VAL A 39 -15.86 18.45 5.69
C VAL A 39 -16.37 19.53 4.74
N ILE A 40 -15.51 20.02 3.85
CA ILE A 40 -15.83 21.00 2.80
C ILE A 40 -15.90 20.24 1.49
N THR A 41 -17.08 20.12 0.89
CA THR A 41 -17.27 19.40 -0.36
C THR A 41 -18.49 19.89 -1.14
N ASP A 42 -18.54 19.52 -2.44
CA ASP A 42 -19.61 19.93 -3.36
C ASP A 42 -20.82 18.99 -3.33
N GLY A 43 -21.86 19.35 -4.07
CA GLY A 43 -23.17 18.69 -4.06
C GLY A 43 -23.17 17.21 -4.45
N ARG A 44 -22.11 16.71 -5.07
CA ARG A 44 -21.97 15.29 -5.41
C ARG A 44 -21.81 14.42 -4.16
N TYR A 45 -21.38 14.97 -3.03
CA TYR A 45 -20.98 14.23 -1.84
C TYR A 45 -21.74 14.61 -0.57
N TRP A 46 -22.68 15.55 -0.58
CA TRP A 46 -23.37 16.00 0.64
C TRP A 46 -24.10 14.87 1.37
N GLU A 47 -24.80 14.01 0.63
CA GLU A 47 -25.49 12.85 1.21
C GLU A 47 -24.48 11.79 1.70
N GLN A 48 -23.36 11.64 0.98
CA GLN A 48 -22.31 10.72 1.35
C GLN A 48 -21.64 11.13 2.67
N VAL A 49 -21.32 12.42 2.87
CA VAL A 49 -20.78 12.95 4.13
C VAL A 49 -21.77 12.69 5.28
N ALA A 50 -23.05 12.94 5.08
CA ALA A 50 -24.06 12.72 6.13
C ALA A 50 -24.12 11.23 6.56
N ARG A 51 -23.87 10.30 5.64
CA ARG A 51 -23.86 8.86 5.91
C ARG A 51 -22.56 8.36 6.50
N GLU A 52 -21.42 8.81 5.96
CA GLU A 52 -20.09 8.28 6.30
C GLU A 52 -19.45 9.01 7.48
N CYS A 53 -19.78 10.29 7.70
CA CYS A 53 -19.15 11.17 8.68
C CYS A 53 -20.18 11.79 9.63
N PRO A 54 -20.99 11.00 10.38
CA PRO A 54 -22.09 11.54 11.20
C PRO A 54 -21.62 12.46 12.33
N GLY A 55 -20.32 12.47 12.66
CA GLY A 55 -19.70 13.35 13.67
C GLY A 55 -19.04 14.60 13.09
N ALA A 56 -19.05 14.81 11.77
CA ALA A 56 -18.47 15.97 11.14
C ALA A 56 -19.54 16.97 10.69
N GLU A 57 -19.26 18.27 10.80
CA GLU A 57 -20.04 19.29 10.11
C GLU A 57 -19.81 19.20 8.60
N LEU A 58 -20.80 19.60 7.83
CA LEU A 58 -20.69 19.72 6.38
C LEU A 58 -20.77 21.20 5.97
N PHE A 59 -19.71 21.73 5.37
CA PHE A 59 -19.77 22.96 4.61
C PHE A 59 -20.11 22.65 3.14
N LYS A 60 -21.28 23.12 2.71
CA LYS A 60 -21.79 22.89 1.36
C LYS A 60 -21.13 23.86 0.39
N PHE A 61 -20.05 23.40 -0.24
CA PHE A 61 -19.41 24.16 -1.29
C PHE A 61 -20.31 24.24 -2.54
N VAL A 62 -20.59 25.44 -2.99
CA VAL A 62 -21.34 25.74 -4.22
C VAL A 62 -20.48 26.62 -5.12
N ALA A 63 -20.11 26.12 -6.31
CA ALA A 63 -19.14 26.79 -7.19
C ALA A 63 -19.57 28.19 -7.63
N LEU A 64 -20.87 28.44 -7.79
CA LEU A 64 -21.42 29.77 -8.13
C LEU A 64 -21.28 30.82 -7.01
N GLU A 65 -21.20 30.35 -5.76
CA GLU A 65 -21.12 31.21 -4.58
C GLU A 65 -19.67 31.41 -4.11
N HIS A 66 -18.89 30.35 -4.14
CA HIS A 66 -17.55 30.29 -3.53
C HIS A 66 -16.40 30.33 -4.53
N ALA A 67 -16.68 30.30 -5.83
CA ALA A 67 -15.73 30.23 -6.95
C ALA A 67 -14.79 28.99 -6.95
N SER A 68 -14.30 28.55 -5.78
CA SER A 68 -13.36 27.42 -5.64
C SER A 68 -13.39 26.85 -4.21
N LEU A 69 -12.87 25.64 -4.00
CA LEU A 69 -12.68 25.08 -2.64
C LEU A 69 -11.85 26.01 -1.73
N PRO A 70 -10.72 26.60 -2.20
CA PRO A 70 -10.03 27.65 -1.43
C PRO A 70 -10.92 28.83 -1.01
N GLY A 71 -11.79 29.29 -1.89
CA GLY A 71 -12.75 30.37 -1.59
C GLY A 71 -13.73 29.98 -0.49
N GLY A 72 -14.30 28.79 -0.57
CA GLY A 72 -15.17 28.23 0.49
C GLY A 72 -14.44 28.06 1.82
N LEU A 73 -13.18 27.61 1.80
CA LEU A 73 -12.39 27.53 3.03
C LEU A 73 -12.16 28.90 3.67
N VAL A 74 -11.83 29.94 2.89
CA VAL A 74 -11.64 31.30 3.42
C VAL A 74 -12.92 31.81 4.09
N GLU A 75 -14.09 31.51 3.55
CA GLU A 75 -15.37 31.85 4.17
C GLU A 75 -15.55 31.10 5.51
N VAL A 76 -15.26 29.78 5.56
CA VAL A 76 -15.30 29.00 6.80
C VAL A 76 -14.38 29.61 7.86
N LEU A 77 -13.14 29.94 7.51
CA LEU A 77 -12.17 30.51 8.45
C LEU A 77 -12.66 31.85 9.04
N LYS A 78 -13.28 32.71 8.22
CA LYS A 78 -13.89 33.94 8.67
C LYS A 78 -15.09 33.72 9.58
N GLN A 79 -16.02 32.84 9.18
CA GLN A 79 -17.22 32.53 9.98
C GLN A 79 -16.86 31.94 11.35
N LYS A 80 -15.78 31.17 11.44
CA LYS A 80 -15.31 30.54 12.70
C LYS A 80 -14.27 31.40 13.44
N ALA A 81 -13.94 32.61 12.95
CA ALA A 81 -12.94 33.53 13.52
C ALA A 81 -11.58 32.83 13.77
N LEU A 82 -11.13 31.98 12.83
CA LEU A 82 -9.87 31.28 12.91
C LEU A 82 -8.78 32.13 12.24
N ASP A 83 -7.73 32.40 12.99
CA ASP A 83 -6.62 33.29 12.59
C ASP A 83 -5.34 32.52 12.26
N LYS A 84 -5.30 31.19 12.54
CA LYS A 84 -4.15 30.32 12.29
C LYS A 84 -4.59 28.99 11.68
N LEU A 85 -3.95 28.61 10.56
CA LEU A 85 -4.23 27.41 9.82
C LEU A 85 -2.97 26.56 9.66
N GLY A 86 -2.94 25.35 10.22
CA GLY A 86 -2.01 24.32 9.81
C GLY A 86 -2.44 23.78 8.45
N LEU A 87 -1.52 23.68 7.51
CA LEU A 87 -1.77 23.12 6.18
C LEU A 87 -0.91 21.89 6.00
N GLU A 88 -1.53 20.71 5.87
CA GLU A 88 -0.81 19.50 5.53
C GLU A 88 -0.36 19.56 4.07
N THR A 89 0.97 19.54 3.85
CA THR A 89 1.57 19.71 2.52
C THR A 89 1.65 18.42 1.73
N ASN A 90 1.59 17.27 2.41
CA ASN A 90 1.47 15.97 1.76
C ASN A 90 0.11 15.87 1.05
N GLY A 91 0.09 15.58 -0.24
CA GLY A 91 -1.13 15.34 -1.00
C GLY A 91 -1.86 16.59 -1.53
N ILE A 92 -1.46 17.81 -1.20
CA ILE A 92 -2.02 18.99 -1.85
C ILE A 92 -1.37 19.25 -3.22
N ALA A 93 -2.20 19.32 -4.27
CA ALA A 93 -1.70 19.72 -5.58
C ALA A 93 -1.17 21.16 -5.54
N LEU A 94 -0.03 21.43 -6.20
CA LEU A 94 0.59 22.76 -6.23
C LEU A 94 -0.35 23.86 -6.71
N THR A 95 -1.27 23.55 -7.62
CA THR A 95 -2.31 24.46 -8.09
C THR A 95 -3.28 24.87 -6.97
N ASN A 96 -3.70 23.89 -6.15
CA ASN A 96 -4.58 24.13 -5.01
C ASN A 96 -3.85 24.88 -3.90
N TYR A 97 -2.59 24.55 -3.65
CA TYR A 97 -1.74 25.29 -2.69
C TYR A 97 -1.63 26.75 -3.07
N ARG A 98 -1.29 27.07 -4.35
CA ARG A 98 -1.19 28.46 -4.84
C ARG A 98 -2.52 29.21 -4.77
N ALA A 99 -3.61 28.55 -5.18
CA ALA A 99 -4.94 29.17 -5.11
C ALA A 99 -5.35 29.44 -3.65
N LEU A 100 -5.01 28.54 -2.73
CA LEU A 100 -5.27 28.71 -1.30
C LEU A 100 -4.46 29.86 -0.71
N THR A 101 -3.15 29.89 -0.92
CA THR A 101 -2.27 30.96 -0.41
C THR A 101 -2.69 32.31 -0.95
N GLN A 102 -3.00 32.42 -2.25
CA GLN A 102 -3.52 33.65 -2.85
C GLN A 102 -4.88 34.09 -2.26
N ALA A 103 -5.77 33.13 -1.98
CA ALA A 103 -7.06 33.44 -1.35
C ALA A 103 -6.88 33.93 0.10
N LEU A 104 -5.87 33.38 0.80
CA LEU A 104 -5.56 33.76 2.19
C LEU A 104 -4.73 35.02 2.33
N GLU A 105 -3.98 35.47 1.30
CA GLU A 105 -3.24 36.75 1.32
C GLU A 105 -4.09 37.95 1.70
N LYS A 106 -5.39 37.94 1.38
CA LYS A 106 -6.36 38.96 1.69
C LYS A 106 -7.08 38.76 3.03
N SER A 107 -6.71 37.73 3.75
CA SER A 107 -7.23 37.38 5.08
C SER A 107 -6.11 37.53 6.12
N GLU A 108 -6.48 37.76 7.37
CA GLU A 108 -5.52 37.83 8.49
C GLU A 108 -5.12 36.45 9.00
N VAL A 109 -5.36 35.37 8.22
CA VAL A 109 -5.07 33.99 8.61
C VAL A 109 -3.62 33.68 8.37
N ALA A 110 -2.88 33.36 9.42
CA ALA A 110 -1.50 32.84 9.33
C ALA A 110 -1.49 31.36 8.94
N VAL A 111 -0.76 31.03 7.87
CA VAL A 111 -0.60 29.64 7.42
C VAL A 111 0.71 29.06 7.94
N GLN A 112 0.64 27.88 8.55
CA GLN A 112 1.80 27.10 8.94
C GLN A 112 1.79 25.78 8.18
N GLU A 113 2.80 25.56 7.34
CA GLU A 113 2.99 24.29 6.64
C GLU A 113 3.34 23.17 7.64
N VAL A 114 2.72 22.02 7.44
CA VAL A 114 2.90 20.82 8.28
C VAL A 114 3.09 19.61 7.40
N GLU A 115 4.11 18.84 7.66
CA GLU A 115 4.41 17.65 6.91
C GLU A 115 4.22 16.39 7.77
N GLY A 116 3.60 15.35 7.20
CA GLY A 116 3.56 13.99 7.73
C GLY A 116 2.77 13.80 9.03
N LEU A 117 1.96 14.76 9.48
CA LEU A 117 1.28 14.68 10.78
C LEU A 117 0.26 13.52 10.82
N VAL A 118 -0.57 13.39 9.78
CA VAL A 118 -1.55 12.29 9.69
C VAL A 118 -0.88 10.99 9.28
N HIS A 119 0.13 11.02 8.42
CA HIS A 119 0.91 9.84 8.06
C HIS A 119 1.56 9.18 9.28
N ALA A 120 2.07 9.96 10.22
CA ALA A 120 2.64 9.43 11.46
C ALA A 120 1.59 8.71 12.35
N LEU A 121 0.32 9.13 12.30
CA LEU A 121 -0.77 8.41 12.98
C LEU A 121 -1.12 7.10 12.27
N ARG A 122 -1.10 7.08 10.94
CA ARG A 122 -1.40 5.92 10.11
C ARG A 122 -0.32 4.83 10.16
N GLU A 123 0.90 5.19 10.57
CA GLU A 123 2.06 4.29 10.60
C GLU A 123 1.84 3.06 11.49
N CYS A 124 1.29 3.26 12.71
CA CYS A 124 0.96 2.18 13.62
C CYS A 124 -0.55 1.92 13.60
N LYS A 125 -0.94 0.77 13.08
CA LYS A 125 -2.33 0.35 12.89
C LYS A 125 -2.94 -0.12 14.22
N ASP A 126 -4.18 0.24 14.45
CA ASP A 126 -4.98 -0.30 15.55
C ASP A 126 -5.50 -1.72 15.22
N PRO A 127 -6.09 -2.45 16.20
CA PRO A 127 -6.62 -3.79 15.97
C PRO A 127 -7.74 -3.86 14.91
N GLN A 128 -8.52 -2.77 14.71
CA GLN A 128 -9.60 -2.75 13.71
C GLN A 128 -9.01 -2.58 12.31
N GLU A 129 -8.02 -1.71 12.16
CA GLU A 129 -7.27 -1.54 10.91
C GLU A 129 -6.57 -2.83 10.50
N ILE A 130 -5.88 -3.50 11.44
CA ILE A 130 -5.24 -4.80 11.22
C ILE A 130 -6.26 -5.85 10.77
N ALA A 131 -7.46 -5.87 11.35
CA ALA A 131 -8.51 -6.80 10.93
C ALA A 131 -8.97 -6.55 9.48
N LEU A 132 -9.05 -5.29 9.04
CA LEU A 132 -9.38 -4.95 7.66
C LEU A 132 -8.25 -5.36 6.69
N MET A 133 -6.99 -5.14 7.07
CA MET A 133 -5.82 -5.56 6.28
C MET A 133 -5.73 -7.09 6.19
N ARG A 134 -6.01 -7.80 7.28
CA ARG A 134 -6.10 -9.26 7.26
C ARG A 134 -7.17 -9.75 6.29
N ARG A 135 -8.34 -9.09 6.27
CA ARG A 135 -9.40 -9.44 5.32
C ARG A 135 -8.97 -9.16 3.88
N ALA A 136 -8.24 -8.06 3.62
CA ALA A 136 -7.67 -7.79 2.29
C ALA A 136 -6.67 -8.88 1.87
N ALA A 137 -5.79 -9.32 2.78
CA ALA A 137 -4.84 -10.42 2.53
C ALA A 137 -5.56 -11.76 2.27
N GLU A 138 -6.60 -12.10 3.04
CA GLU A 138 -7.41 -13.30 2.80
C GLU A 138 -8.10 -13.29 1.42
N ILE A 139 -8.58 -12.12 0.98
CA ILE A 139 -9.13 -11.95 -0.37
C ILE A 139 -8.06 -12.22 -1.43
N ALA A 140 -6.87 -11.65 -1.26
CA ALA A 140 -5.75 -11.86 -2.18
C ALA A 140 -5.34 -13.35 -2.24
N ASP A 141 -5.15 -14.01 -1.08
CA ASP A 141 -4.82 -15.43 -0.99
C ASP A 141 -5.84 -16.31 -1.74
N GLN A 142 -7.14 -16.07 -1.51
CA GLN A 142 -8.20 -16.83 -2.16
C GLN A 142 -8.32 -16.51 -3.66
N ALA A 143 -8.10 -15.24 -4.06
CA ALA A 143 -8.13 -14.83 -5.46
C ALA A 143 -7.05 -15.54 -6.27
N LEU A 144 -5.80 -15.59 -5.74
CA LEU A 144 -4.72 -16.34 -6.39
C LEU A 144 -5.05 -17.82 -6.50
N GLY A 145 -5.54 -18.43 -5.40
CA GLY A 145 -5.90 -19.85 -5.40
C GLY A 145 -6.93 -20.20 -6.48
N ARG A 146 -7.99 -19.38 -6.64
CA ARG A 146 -9.00 -19.58 -7.67
C ARG A 146 -8.45 -19.33 -9.07
N ALA A 147 -7.70 -18.24 -9.26
CA ALA A 147 -7.12 -17.91 -10.56
C ALA A 147 -6.21 -19.03 -11.07
N LEU A 148 -5.40 -19.63 -10.21
CA LEU A 148 -4.48 -20.72 -10.58
C LEU A 148 -5.19 -22.06 -10.83
N GLN A 149 -6.43 -22.24 -10.37
CA GLN A 149 -7.26 -23.41 -10.75
C GLN A 149 -7.80 -23.29 -12.19
N GLU A 150 -7.98 -22.07 -12.68
CA GLU A 150 -8.50 -21.78 -14.01
C GLU A 150 -7.42 -21.54 -15.04
N PHE A 151 -6.24 -21.06 -14.62
CA PHE A 151 -5.11 -20.73 -15.49
C PHE A 151 -4.27 -21.94 -15.84
N GLN A 152 -3.83 -22.01 -17.10
CA GLN A 152 -2.93 -23.06 -17.61
C GLN A 152 -1.79 -22.47 -18.43
N PRO A 153 -0.59 -23.13 -18.47
CA PRO A 153 0.45 -22.78 -19.42
C PRO A 153 -0.08 -22.79 -20.86
N GLY A 154 0.38 -21.84 -21.66
CA GLY A 154 -0.16 -21.58 -22.99
C GLY A 154 -1.12 -20.38 -23.05
N GLN A 155 -1.59 -19.91 -21.89
CA GLN A 155 -2.31 -18.65 -21.76
C GLN A 155 -1.33 -17.48 -21.55
N LYS A 156 -1.82 -16.25 -21.75
CA LYS A 156 -1.02 -15.03 -21.62
C LYS A 156 -0.94 -14.54 -20.17
N GLU A 157 0.10 -13.78 -19.85
CA GLU A 157 0.25 -13.11 -18.55
C GLU A 157 -0.96 -12.23 -18.21
N VAL A 158 -1.48 -11.47 -19.18
CA VAL A 158 -2.68 -10.62 -19.01
C VAL A 158 -3.94 -11.43 -18.68
N GLU A 159 -4.03 -12.69 -19.09
CA GLU A 159 -5.18 -13.55 -18.77
C GLU A 159 -5.14 -13.99 -17.31
N LEU A 160 -3.96 -14.34 -16.78
CA LEU A 160 -3.81 -14.62 -15.35
C LEU A 160 -4.07 -13.38 -14.48
N LYS A 161 -3.56 -12.22 -14.89
CA LYS A 161 -3.89 -10.94 -14.25
C LYS A 161 -5.42 -10.74 -14.18
N ALA A 162 -6.10 -10.89 -15.31
CA ALA A 162 -7.55 -10.70 -15.38
C ALA A 162 -8.32 -11.66 -14.46
N LEU A 163 -7.89 -12.92 -14.35
CA LEU A 163 -8.47 -13.90 -13.43
C LEU A 163 -8.29 -13.48 -11.97
N ILE A 164 -7.07 -13.04 -11.59
CA ILE A 164 -6.79 -12.58 -10.22
C ILE A 164 -7.69 -11.38 -9.86
N GLU A 165 -7.73 -10.35 -10.71
CA GLU A 165 -8.53 -9.14 -10.46
C GLU A 165 -10.05 -9.44 -10.45
N PHE A 166 -10.52 -10.34 -11.31
CA PHE A 166 -11.90 -10.82 -11.30
C PHE A 166 -12.27 -11.49 -9.95
N HIS A 167 -11.39 -12.37 -9.45
CA HIS A 167 -11.63 -13.03 -8.17
C HIS A 167 -11.50 -12.08 -6.97
N ILE A 168 -10.62 -11.08 -7.01
CA ILE A 168 -10.56 -10.04 -5.96
C ILE A 168 -11.94 -9.38 -5.81
N LEU A 169 -12.54 -8.93 -6.92
CA LEU A 169 -13.85 -8.30 -6.90
C LEU A 169 -14.95 -9.28 -6.45
N GLY A 170 -14.93 -10.51 -6.96
CA GLY A 170 -15.92 -11.55 -6.61
C GLY A 170 -15.87 -11.98 -5.14
N LEU A 171 -14.73 -11.79 -4.45
CA LEU A 171 -14.52 -12.10 -3.02
C LEU A 171 -14.84 -10.92 -2.09
N GLY A 172 -15.24 -9.77 -2.67
CA GLY A 172 -15.64 -8.58 -1.93
C GLY A 172 -14.51 -7.54 -1.76
N GLY A 173 -13.40 -7.69 -2.45
CA GLY A 173 -12.45 -6.59 -2.65
C GLY A 173 -13.05 -5.48 -3.47
N SER A 174 -12.69 -4.24 -3.22
CA SER A 174 -13.19 -3.09 -3.98
C SER A 174 -12.38 -2.80 -5.25
N ALA A 175 -11.12 -3.22 -5.27
CA ALA A 175 -10.18 -3.09 -6.39
C ALA A 175 -8.93 -3.94 -6.14
N ALA A 176 -8.06 -4.08 -7.14
CA ALA A 176 -6.65 -4.39 -6.92
C ALA A 176 -5.97 -3.20 -6.22
N ALA A 177 -5.02 -3.47 -5.30
CA ALA A 177 -4.32 -2.44 -4.54
C ALA A 177 -3.37 -1.60 -5.42
N PHE A 178 -2.85 -2.22 -6.46
CA PHE A 178 -1.97 -1.64 -7.48
C PHE A 178 -2.11 -2.44 -8.79
N PRO A 179 -1.52 -1.97 -9.91
CA PRO A 179 -1.53 -2.73 -11.15
C PRO A 179 -0.88 -4.11 -10.96
N THR A 180 -1.69 -5.17 -11.02
CA THR A 180 -1.23 -6.56 -10.85
C THR A 180 -0.10 -6.90 -11.81
N ILE A 181 1.01 -7.39 -11.28
CA ILE A 181 2.17 -7.89 -12.02
C ILE A 181 2.00 -9.40 -12.23
N VAL A 182 2.13 -9.83 -13.47
CA VAL A 182 2.36 -11.24 -13.83
C VAL A 182 3.50 -11.23 -14.83
N ALA A 183 4.65 -11.75 -14.42
CA ALA A 183 5.87 -11.67 -15.21
C ALA A 183 6.53 -13.06 -15.28
N SER A 184 6.56 -13.63 -16.47
CA SER A 184 7.04 -15.00 -16.72
C SER A 184 8.35 -15.04 -17.48
N GLY A 185 9.22 -15.99 -17.16
CA GLY A 185 10.52 -16.19 -17.83
C GLY A 185 11.34 -14.89 -17.91
N PRO A 186 11.82 -14.49 -19.11
CA PRO A 186 12.62 -13.28 -19.28
C PRO A 186 11.92 -11.98 -18.83
N ASN A 187 10.57 -11.94 -18.91
CA ASN A 187 9.79 -10.79 -18.47
C ASN A 187 9.90 -10.58 -16.95
N GLY A 188 10.06 -11.66 -16.19
CA GLY A 188 10.31 -11.61 -14.76
C GLY A 188 11.60 -10.88 -14.36
N SER A 189 12.54 -10.64 -15.29
CA SER A 189 13.77 -9.90 -15.02
C SER A 189 13.56 -8.39 -14.75
N TYR A 190 12.36 -7.89 -14.94
CA TYR A 190 11.99 -6.51 -14.62
C TYR A 190 11.20 -6.47 -13.30
N PRO A 191 11.67 -5.77 -12.26
CA PRO A 191 10.97 -5.70 -10.96
C PRO A 191 9.51 -5.23 -11.03
N HIS A 192 9.24 -4.30 -11.96
CA HIS A 192 7.91 -3.71 -12.18
C HIS A 192 7.33 -4.07 -13.56
N ALA A 193 7.55 -5.30 -14.00
CA ALA A 193 7.00 -5.77 -15.27
C ALA A 193 5.47 -5.78 -15.25
N GLY A 194 4.84 -4.99 -16.10
CA GLY A 194 3.41 -5.13 -16.35
C GLY A 194 3.10 -6.48 -17.01
N ALA A 195 1.95 -7.08 -16.69
CA ALA A 195 1.46 -8.25 -17.39
C ALA A 195 1.29 -7.95 -18.88
N SER A 196 1.80 -8.81 -19.75
CA SER A 196 1.90 -8.61 -21.19
C SER A 196 1.14 -9.67 -21.98
N ASP A 197 1.20 -9.57 -23.34
CA ASP A 197 0.70 -10.59 -24.25
C ASP A 197 1.64 -11.82 -24.34
N ARG A 198 2.72 -11.86 -23.54
CA ARG A 198 3.60 -13.02 -23.49
C ARG A 198 2.83 -14.25 -23.04
N VAL A 199 3.01 -15.34 -23.77
CA VAL A 199 2.47 -16.65 -23.42
C VAL A 199 3.34 -17.26 -22.33
N VAL A 200 2.69 -17.67 -21.24
CA VAL A 200 3.37 -18.38 -20.14
C VAL A 200 3.75 -19.79 -20.59
N GLU A 201 5.01 -20.12 -20.42
CA GLU A 201 5.56 -21.42 -20.81
C GLU A 201 5.79 -22.34 -19.59
N ARG A 202 6.00 -23.62 -19.86
CA ARG A 202 6.43 -24.57 -18.81
C ARG A 202 7.92 -24.40 -18.54
N ASN A 203 8.34 -24.76 -17.33
CA ASN A 203 9.75 -24.81 -16.89
C ASN A 203 10.41 -23.43 -16.68
N GLU A 204 9.62 -22.37 -16.54
CA GLU A 204 10.08 -21.02 -16.22
C GLU A 204 9.48 -20.55 -14.89
N LEU A 205 10.08 -19.53 -14.27
CA LEU A 205 9.53 -18.85 -13.11
C LEU A 205 8.49 -17.82 -13.56
N ILE A 206 7.42 -17.70 -12.78
CA ILE A 206 6.33 -16.75 -12.99
C ILE A 206 6.18 -15.99 -11.68
N THR A 207 6.59 -14.73 -11.68
CA THR A 207 6.41 -13.82 -10.54
C THR A 207 5.05 -13.16 -10.65
N ILE A 208 4.24 -13.31 -9.60
CA ILE A 208 2.89 -12.76 -9.49
C ILE A 208 2.89 -11.86 -8.26
N ASP A 209 2.72 -10.56 -8.48
CA ASP A 209 2.72 -9.53 -7.43
C ASP A 209 1.44 -8.71 -7.53
N PHE A 210 0.66 -8.71 -6.46
CA PHE A 210 -0.67 -8.13 -6.42
C PHE A 210 -1.18 -7.96 -5.00
N GLY A 211 -2.18 -7.13 -4.86
CA GLY A 211 -2.90 -6.95 -3.61
C GLY A 211 -4.37 -6.68 -3.84
N ALA A 212 -5.17 -6.80 -2.81
CA ALA A 212 -6.59 -6.44 -2.79
C ALA A 212 -6.82 -5.21 -1.91
N VAL A 213 -7.81 -4.39 -2.26
CA VAL A 213 -8.31 -3.32 -1.39
C VAL A 213 -9.60 -3.79 -0.73
N TYR A 214 -9.64 -3.76 0.60
CA TYR A 214 -10.85 -4.02 1.35
C TYR A 214 -11.15 -2.88 2.32
N ARG A 215 -12.30 -2.22 2.15
CA ARG A 215 -12.68 -1.03 2.92
C ARG A 215 -11.58 0.03 3.01
N GLY A 216 -10.85 0.22 1.90
CA GLY A 216 -9.78 1.21 1.74
C GLY A 216 -8.40 0.75 2.17
N TYR A 217 -8.26 -0.34 2.91
CA TYR A 217 -6.96 -0.92 3.29
C TYR A 217 -6.44 -1.86 2.22
N CYS A 218 -5.15 -1.76 1.94
CA CYS A 218 -4.44 -2.58 0.98
C CYS A 218 -3.91 -3.86 1.62
N SER A 219 -3.82 -4.92 0.84
CA SER A 219 -2.88 -6.02 1.03
C SER A 219 -1.82 -5.97 -0.04
N ASP A 220 -0.71 -6.67 0.20
CA ASP A 220 0.41 -6.79 -0.70
C ASP A 220 1.02 -8.18 -0.59
N MET A 221 1.27 -8.85 -1.73
CA MET A 221 1.82 -10.20 -1.74
C MET A 221 2.46 -10.54 -3.08
N THR A 222 3.67 -11.06 -3.05
CA THR A 222 4.28 -11.71 -4.21
C THR A 222 4.45 -13.20 -4.01
N ARG A 223 4.07 -13.97 -5.04
CA ARG A 223 4.38 -15.40 -5.16
C ARG A 223 5.09 -15.69 -6.48
N THR A 224 6.15 -16.46 -6.41
CA THR A 224 6.80 -17.01 -7.61
C THR A 224 6.45 -18.49 -7.75
N ILE A 225 5.77 -18.80 -8.85
CA ILE A 225 5.28 -20.13 -9.19
C ILE A 225 5.93 -20.66 -10.47
N TRP A 226 5.66 -21.90 -10.82
CA TRP A 226 6.08 -22.51 -12.10
C TRP A 226 5.24 -23.73 -12.44
N TYR A 227 5.26 -24.11 -13.69
CA TYR A 227 4.68 -25.36 -14.19
C TYR A 227 5.79 -26.22 -14.81
N GLY A 228 5.80 -27.52 -14.54
CA GLY A 228 6.80 -28.45 -15.07
C GLY A 228 8.09 -28.48 -14.23
N ARG A 229 9.26 -28.69 -14.86
CA ARG A 229 10.52 -28.92 -14.19
C ARG A 229 11.45 -27.72 -14.31
N LEU A 230 11.80 -27.10 -13.20
CA LEU A 230 12.77 -26.01 -13.16
C LEU A 230 14.20 -26.48 -13.48
N SER A 231 14.96 -25.61 -14.17
CA SER A 231 16.41 -25.75 -14.30
C SER A 231 17.11 -25.62 -12.94
N ASP A 232 18.36 -26.05 -12.84
CA ASP A 232 19.16 -25.89 -11.63
C ASP A 232 19.31 -24.41 -11.27
N ARG A 233 19.48 -23.57 -12.29
CA ARG A 233 19.56 -22.10 -12.12
C ARG A 233 18.29 -21.51 -11.54
N HIS A 234 17.14 -21.89 -12.05
CA HIS A 234 15.86 -21.41 -11.51
C HIS A 234 15.63 -21.88 -10.06
N ARG A 235 16.03 -23.13 -9.74
CA ARG A 235 15.96 -23.65 -8.36
C ARG A 235 16.89 -22.89 -7.41
N GLU A 236 18.11 -22.57 -7.86
CA GLU A 236 19.07 -21.76 -7.10
C GLU A 236 18.51 -20.37 -6.78
N VAL A 237 18.02 -19.65 -7.80
CA VAL A 237 17.44 -18.31 -7.66
C VAL A 237 16.24 -18.34 -6.70
N LEU A 238 15.29 -19.23 -6.91
CA LEU A 238 14.11 -19.38 -6.07
C LEU A 238 14.46 -19.75 -4.63
N GLY A 239 15.38 -20.70 -4.45
CA GLY A 239 15.85 -21.14 -3.13
C GLY A 239 16.52 -20.03 -2.34
N ALA A 240 17.42 -19.28 -2.98
CA ALA A 240 18.12 -18.16 -2.36
C ALA A 240 17.16 -17.02 -1.98
N THR A 241 16.21 -16.67 -2.86
CA THR A 241 15.20 -15.62 -2.62
C THR A 241 14.29 -16.00 -1.44
N ARG A 242 13.80 -17.24 -1.39
CA ARG A 242 13.00 -17.76 -0.27
C ARG A 242 13.76 -17.76 1.05
N GLN A 243 15.03 -18.16 1.01
CA GLN A 243 15.89 -18.17 2.19
C GLN A 243 16.11 -16.73 2.72
N ALA A 244 16.36 -15.79 1.81
CA ALA A 244 16.53 -14.39 2.16
C ALA A 244 15.24 -13.82 2.81
N GLN A 245 14.08 -14.12 2.22
CA GLN A 245 12.77 -13.72 2.75
C GLN A 245 12.53 -14.31 4.15
N ARG A 246 12.76 -15.61 4.32
CA ARG A 246 12.58 -16.30 5.60
C ARG A 246 13.46 -15.69 6.70
N LEU A 247 14.75 -15.50 6.42
CA LEU A 247 15.69 -14.94 7.42
C LEU A 247 15.35 -13.51 7.81
N ALA A 248 14.97 -12.65 6.84
CA ALA A 248 14.53 -11.30 7.12
C ALA A 248 13.23 -11.28 7.92
N LEU A 249 12.26 -12.12 7.55
CA LEU A 249 10.97 -12.27 8.25
C LEU A 249 11.16 -12.70 9.71
N GLU A 250 12.03 -13.67 9.99
CA GLU A 250 12.35 -14.13 11.34
C GLU A 250 12.99 -13.02 12.21
N GLY A 251 13.60 -12.02 11.57
CA GLY A 251 14.18 -10.85 12.24
C GLY A 251 13.18 -9.76 12.61
N VAL A 252 11.97 -9.77 12.05
CA VAL A 252 10.97 -8.72 12.26
C VAL A 252 10.41 -8.76 13.68
N ARG A 253 10.61 -7.67 14.44
CA ARG A 253 9.98 -7.40 15.73
C ARG A 253 10.17 -5.93 16.10
N ALA A 254 9.39 -5.43 17.05
CA ALA A 254 9.57 -4.08 17.58
C ALA A 254 10.99 -3.86 18.13
N GLY A 255 11.51 -2.65 17.96
CA GLY A 255 12.86 -2.26 18.38
C GLY A 255 13.97 -2.62 17.40
N VAL A 256 13.69 -3.31 16.31
CA VAL A 256 14.68 -3.66 15.28
C VAL A 256 14.81 -2.52 14.25
N ALA A 257 16.04 -2.17 13.87
CA ALA A 257 16.30 -1.22 12.80
C ALA A 257 15.92 -1.83 11.44
N THR A 258 15.17 -1.09 10.63
CA THR A 258 14.73 -1.53 9.31
C THR A 258 15.89 -1.84 8.38
N SER A 259 16.97 -1.05 8.45
CA SER A 259 18.22 -1.28 7.71
C SER A 259 18.89 -2.62 8.04
N SER A 260 18.75 -3.11 9.28
CA SER A 260 19.31 -4.42 9.66
C SER A 260 18.57 -5.58 9.00
N LEU A 261 17.26 -5.46 8.77
CA LEU A 261 16.45 -6.46 8.07
C LEU A 261 16.82 -6.54 6.58
N ASP A 262 16.96 -5.38 5.93
CA ASP A 262 17.44 -5.30 4.54
C ASP A 262 18.83 -5.93 4.40
N LYS A 263 19.73 -5.64 5.36
CA LYS A 263 21.05 -6.23 5.39
C LYS A 263 21.01 -7.77 5.51
N ILE A 264 20.14 -8.32 6.35
CA ILE A 264 19.98 -9.79 6.49
C ILE A 264 19.64 -10.44 5.14
N ALA A 265 18.72 -9.86 4.39
CA ALA A 265 18.34 -10.37 3.07
C ALA A 265 19.50 -10.26 2.08
N ARG A 266 20.19 -9.13 2.02
CA ARG A 266 21.35 -8.90 1.13
C ARG A 266 22.50 -9.84 1.47
N ASP A 267 22.85 -10.00 2.73
CA ASP A 267 23.93 -10.92 3.17
C ASP A 267 23.60 -12.38 2.82
N CYS A 268 22.30 -12.74 2.83
CA CYS A 268 21.87 -14.07 2.39
C CYS A 268 22.08 -14.25 0.88
N LEU A 269 21.66 -13.28 0.08
CA LEU A 269 21.82 -13.28 -1.38
C LEU A 269 23.28 -13.18 -1.80
N GLU A 270 24.13 -12.47 -1.04
CA GLU A 270 25.57 -12.36 -1.28
C GLU A 270 26.25 -13.74 -1.17
N ARG A 271 25.91 -14.52 -0.12
CA ARG A 271 26.43 -15.90 0.02
C ARG A 271 26.03 -16.83 -1.13
N ALA A 272 24.93 -16.53 -1.83
CA ALA A 272 24.49 -17.22 -3.03
C ALA A 272 25.07 -16.60 -4.32
N GLY A 273 25.87 -15.54 -4.27
CA GLY A 273 26.38 -14.83 -5.44
C GLY A 273 25.31 -14.09 -6.23
N LEU A 274 24.19 -13.69 -5.57
CA LEU A 274 23.02 -13.08 -6.22
C LEU A 274 22.69 -11.66 -5.74
N ALA A 275 23.46 -11.08 -4.79
CA ALA A 275 23.14 -9.77 -4.21
C ALA A 275 23.09 -8.64 -5.23
N GLN A 276 23.94 -8.69 -6.29
CA GLN A 276 23.93 -7.69 -7.37
C GLN A 276 22.63 -7.63 -8.17
N TYR A 277 21.79 -8.65 -8.07
CA TYR A 277 20.49 -8.74 -8.72
C TYR A 277 19.32 -8.32 -7.82
N PHE A 278 19.58 -7.93 -6.55
CA PHE A 278 18.59 -7.39 -5.63
C PHE A 278 18.58 -5.86 -5.72
N LEU A 279 17.71 -5.30 -6.54
CA LEU A 279 17.76 -3.94 -7.05
C LEU A 279 16.93 -2.90 -6.27
N HIS A 280 16.14 -3.32 -5.28
CA HIS A 280 15.25 -2.45 -4.52
C HIS A 280 15.42 -2.62 -3.00
N SER A 281 14.64 -1.92 -2.19
CA SER A 281 14.56 -2.09 -0.74
C SER A 281 13.96 -3.44 -0.37
N LEU A 282 14.22 -3.90 0.86
CA LEU A 282 13.59 -5.13 1.36
C LEU A 282 12.07 -5.02 1.49
N GLY A 283 11.53 -3.81 1.67
CA GLY A 283 10.09 -3.62 1.83
C GLY A 283 9.72 -2.21 2.30
N HIS A 284 8.44 -2.06 2.60
CA HIS A 284 7.80 -0.79 2.96
C HIS A 284 6.61 -1.02 3.88
N GLY A 285 6.10 0.05 4.48
CA GLY A 285 4.83 0.04 5.20
C GLY A 285 3.64 -0.12 4.25
N VAL A 286 2.57 -0.73 4.73
CA VAL A 286 1.29 -0.90 4.01
C VAL A 286 0.15 -0.44 4.89
N GLY A 287 -0.90 0.13 4.29
CA GLY A 287 -2.11 0.56 4.99
C GLY A 287 -3.21 1.01 4.04
N LEU A 288 -3.63 2.26 4.16
CA LEU A 288 -4.53 2.90 3.18
C LEU A 288 -3.81 3.19 1.86
N ASP A 289 -2.49 3.41 1.90
CA ASP A 289 -1.61 3.35 0.75
C ASP A 289 -0.92 2.00 0.69
N VAL A 290 -0.63 1.52 -0.52
CA VAL A 290 0.20 0.33 -0.69
C VAL A 290 1.62 0.62 -0.19
N HIS A 291 2.15 1.82 -0.45
CA HIS A 291 3.44 2.27 0.05
C HIS A 291 3.27 3.35 1.12
N GLU A 292 3.62 3.01 2.36
CA GLU A 292 3.66 3.93 3.51
C GLU A 292 5.00 3.82 4.24
N ALA A 293 5.20 4.65 5.26
CA ALA A 293 6.29 4.45 6.21
C ALA A 293 6.01 3.23 7.12
N PRO A 294 7.07 2.56 7.60
CA PRO A 294 8.49 2.84 7.39
C PRO A 294 9.03 2.24 6.08
N SER A 295 10.24 2.67 5.66
CA SER A 295 10.96 2.05 4.56
C SER A 295 12.00 1.06 5.08
N LEU A 296 12.01 -0.17 4.56
CA LEU A 296 12.97 -1.20 4.94
C LEU A 296 14.13 -1.24 3.94
N ARG A 297 15.08 -0.30 4.09
CA ARG A 297 16.24 -0.17 3.19
C ARG A 297 17.53 0.09 3.99
N LEU A 298 18.68 -0.22 3.42
CA LEU A 298 20.01 -0.05 4.06
C LEU A 298 20.25 1.36 4.63
N THR A 299 19.68 2.40 4.02
CA THR A 299 19.87 3.80 4.39
C THR A 299 18.79 4.35 5.30
N SER A 300 17.88 3.51 5.81
CA SER A 300 16.82 3.94 6.74
C SER A 300 17.34 3.86 8.18
N ASP A 301 17.03 4.89 8.95
CA ASP A 301 17.27 4.95 10.39
C ASP A 301 16.02 4.56 11.21
N ASP A 302 14.92 4.13 10.54
CA ASP A 302 13.67 3.77 11.18
C ASP A 302 13.83 2.55 12.10
N ILE A 303 13.17 2.61 13.24
CA ILE A 303 13.06 1.50 14.19
C ILE A 303 11.62 0.99 14.18
N LEU A 304 11.45 -0.31 13.97
CA LEU A 304 10.12 -0.92 13.94
C LEU A 304 9.38 -0.75 15.28
N LYS A 305 8.09 -0.45 15.19
CA LYS A 305 7.17 -0.25 16.32
C LYS A 305 6.03 -1.27 16.24
N VAL A 306 5.48 -1.64 17.39
CA VAL A 306 4.28 -2.49 17.45
C VAL A 306 3.14 -1.85 16.67
N GLY A 307 2.41 -2.66 15.91
CA GLY A 307 1.28 -2.21 15.10
C GLY A 307 1.65 -1.68 13.71
N GLN A 308 2.93 -1.47 13.40
CA GLN A 308 3.34 -1.25 12.02
C GLN A 308 3.04 -2.50 11.18
N VAL A 309 2.63 -2.29 9.93
CA VAL A 309 2.42 -3.36 8.96
C VAL A 309 3.36 -3.12 7.80
N VAL A 310 4.23 -4.10 7.51
CA VAL A 310 5.32 -3.94 6.54
C VAL A 310 5.41 -5.15 5.62
N THR A 311 5.97 -4.96 4.42
CA THR A 311 6.32 -6.03 3.49
C THR A 311 7.73 -6.54 3.75
N ILE A 312 7.97 -7.84 3.44
CA ILE A 312 9.29 -8.48 3.40
C ILE A 312 9.39 -9.18 2.06
N GLU A 313 10.04 -8.54 1.09
CA GLU A 313 9.93 -8.86 -0.34
C GLU A 313 11.27 -8.92 -1.10
N PRO A 314 12.28 -9.63 -0.64
CA PRO A 314 13.51 -9.72 -1.43
C PRO A 314 13.23 -10.28 -2.83
N GLY A 315 13.92 -9.72 -3.83
CA GLY A 315 13.80 -10.13 -5.22
C GLY A 315 15.16 -10.27 -5.92
N VAL A 316 15.25 -11.18 -6.87
CA VAL A 316 16.42 -11.40 -7.72
C VAL A 316 15.99 -11.28 -9.18
N TYR A 317 16.62 -10.38 -9.92
CA TYR A 317 16.24 -10.04 -11.29
C TYR A 317 17.45 -10.13 -12.22
N ILE A 318 17.52 -11.22 -13.01
CA ILE A 318 18.65 -11.51 -13.92
C ILE A 318 18.23 -11.08 -15.32
N GLN A 319 18.75 -9.99 -15.78
CA GLN A 319 18.33 -9.33 -17.02
C GLN A 319 18.31 -10.29 -18.23
N GLY A 320 17.17 -10.38 -18.89
CA GLY A 320 16.94 -11.21 -20.08
C GLY A 320 16.84 -12.72 -19.79
N GLU A 321 16.94 -13.13 -18.51
CA GLU A 321 16.89 -14.54 -18.12
C GLU A 321 15.62 -14.83 -17.29
N THR A 322 15.53 -14.30 -16.08
CA THR A 322 14.45 -14.63 -15.15
C THR A 322 14.38 -13.62 -13.99
N GLY A 323 13.28 -13.66 -13.26
CA GLY A 323 13.13 -12.98 -11.98
C GLY A 323 12.38 -13.81 -10.96
N CYS A 324 12.60 -13.50 -9.69
CA CYS A 324 11.94 -14.14 -8.57
C CYS A 324 11.78 -13.13 -7.44
N ARG A 325 10.57 -12.94 -6.93
CA ARG A 325 10.26 -12.23 -5.69
C ARG A 325 9.36 -13.10 -4.82
N VAL A 326 9.61 -13.09 -3.52
CA VAL A 326 8.78 -13.77 -2.53
C VAL A 326 8.52 -12.79 -1.41
N GLU A 327 7.25 -12.56 -1.12
CA GLU A 327 6.81 -11.50 -0.24
C GLU A 327 5.68 -11.93 0.68
N ASP A 328 5.71 -11.42 1.90
CA ASP A 328 4.56 -11.36 2.79
C ASP A 328 4.44 -9.97 3.41
N THR A 329 3.20 -9.56 3.64
CA THR A 329 2.86 -8.46 4.54
C THR A 329 2.70 -8.99 5.97
N VAL A 330 3.33 -8.31 6.92
CA VAL A 330 3.37 -8.73 8.32
C VAL A 330 3.08 -7.60 9.29
N VAL A 331 2.41 -7.92 10.39
CA VAL A 331 2.23 -7.01 11.53
C VAL A 331 3.42 -7.15 12.47
N VAL A 332 4.05 -6.04 12.80
CA VAL A 332 5.12 -5.96 13.77
C VAL A 332 4.55 -6.13 15.19
N THR A 333 5.11 -7.05 15.95
CA THR A 333 4.77 -7.33 17.35
C THR A 333 6.02 -7.24 18.24
N GLU A 334 5.86 -7.36 19.55
CA GLU A 334 7.00 -7.49 20.48
C GLU A 334 7.82 -8.79 20.23
N GLY A 335 7.16 -9.82 19.73
CA GLY A 335 7.75 -11.14 19.51
C GLY A 335 7.87 -11.49 18.03
N ARG A 336 7.35 -12.65 17.65
CA ARG A 336 7.29 -13.08 16.25
C ARG A 336 6.28 -12.23 15.48
N PRO A 337 6.60 -11.84 14.22
CA PRO A 337 5.64 -11.10 13.40
C PRO A 337 4.39 -11.94 13.12
N ASP A 338 3.27 -11.26 12.98
CA ASP A 338 2.01 -11.89 12.58
C ASP A 338 1.84 -11.75 11.06
N VAL A 339 2.02 -12.85 10.35
CA VAL A 339 1.98 -12.88 8.87
C VAL A 339 0.52 -12.84 8.41
N LEU A 340 0.18 -11.86 7.57
CA LEU A 340 -1.19 -11.69 7.06
C LEU A 340 -1.50 -12.62 5.88
N ASN A 341 -0.54 -12.82 4.97
CA ASN A 341 -0.69 -13.68 3.79
C ASN A 341 -0.46 -15.14 4.16
N ARG A 342 -1.36 -16.01 3.72
CA ARG A 342 -1.32 -17.43 4.02
C ARG A 342 -1.17 -18.31 2.79
N TYR A 343 -1.24 -17.75 1.59
CA TYR A 343 -1.02 -18.53 0.37
C TYR A 343 0.38 -19.15 0.40
N PRO A 344 0.50 -20.47 0.12
CA PRO A 344 1.77 -21.19 0.24
C PRO A 344 2.90 -20.56 -0.57
N LYS A 345 4.10 -20.48 0.02
CA LYS A 345 5.34 -20.11 -0.66
C LYS A 345 6.07 -21.32 -1.26
N GLN A 346 5.57 -22.53 -0.98
CA GLN A 346 6.18 -23.78 -1.43
C GLN A 346 5.83 -24.05 -2.89
N ALA A 347 6.69 -24.87 -3.52
CA ALA A 347 6.48 -25.35 -4.86
C ALA A 347 5.09 -25.94 -5.01
N LEU A 348 4.42 -25.52 -6.05
CA LEU A 348 3.36 -26.30 -6.64
C LEU A 348 4.06 -27.47 -7.35
N ASP A 349 3.96 -28.69 -6.83
CA ASP A 349 4.41 -29.84 -7.59
C ASP A 349 3.67 -29.85 -8.92
N ALA A 350 4.43 -30.07 -9.97
CA ALA A 350 4.20 -29.72 -11.36
C ALA A 350 2.90 -30.22 -12.01
N ASP A 351 2.08 -30.98 -11.34
CA ASP A 351 0.87 -31.60 -11.88
C ASP A 351 -0.40 -31.45 -11.01
N THR A 352 -0.29 -30.75 -9.88
CA THR A 352 -1.46 -30.49 -9.01
C THR A 352 -1.50 -29.01 -8.67
N PRO A 353 -2.57 -28.27 -9.08
CA PRO A 353 -2.79 -26.93 -8.53
C PRO A 353 -2.91 -27.05 -7.01
N PRO A 354 -2.38 -26.08 -6.23
CA PRO A 354 -2.47 -26.15 -4.78
C PRO A 354 -3.94 -26.14 -4.38
N GLY A 355 -4.40 -27.27 -3.89
CA GLY A 355 -5.63 -27.32 -3.16
C GLY A 355 -5.45 -26.45 -1.91
N LEU A 356 -6.33 -25.49 -1.69
CA LEU A 356 -6.56 -24.94 -0.36
C LEU A 356 -7.05 -26.13 0.48
N GLU A 357 -6.19 -26.70 1.30
CA GLU A 357 -6.70 -27.51 2.40
C GLU A 357 -7.55 -26.60 3.30
N PRO A 358 -8.72 -27.07 3.76
CA PRO A 358 -9.71 -26.26 4.46
C PRO A 358 -9.21 -25.69 5.79
#